data_6e302d097f530a89135286cc1fabe939
#
_entry.id   6e302d097f530a89135286cc1fabe939
#
_cell.length_a   1.000
_cell.length_b   1.000
_cell.length_c   1.000
_cell.angle_alpha   90.00
_cell.angle_beta   90.00
_cell.angle_gamma   90.00
#
_symmetry.space_group_name_H-M   'P 1'
#
loop_
_entity.id
_entity.type
_entity.pdbx_description
1 polymer ?
#
loop_
_entity_poly.entity_id
_entity_poly.type
_entity_poly.pdbx_seq_one_letter_code
_entity_poly.pdbx_strand_id
1 'polypeptide(L)'
;MIQSAQVASKFTLFTHHAKTFPDLVTALRNSMLRAGVFKDEKTAEEQVIQVLNFDIHLVKDFRGRRYIERVTECIPIRNKNMYTFDHRKEKTLEGKLDKFMDNATNYFTKITDKENYRYVNIMEYINDTYVLTNKISDYNLSEMRKNMDENDQEEFDKFVEENWGTASKDAMQVVSVAAGIGPVNSETKKRGRKPKNSI
;
A
#
# COMPACT_ATOMS: atom_id res chain seq x y z
N MET A 1 -8.30 -12.85 -11.54
CA MET A 1 -7.31 -12.28 -10.60
C MET A 1 -7.96 -11.64 -9.37
N ILE A 2 -8.69 -10.52 -9.48
CA ILE A 2 -9.36 -9.90 -8.30
C ILE A 2 -10.36 -10.86 -7.64
N GLN A 3 -11.14 -11.60 -8.41
CA GLN A 3 -12.02 -12.64 -7.88
C GLN A 3 -11.26 -13.75 -7.15
N SER A 4 -10.07 -14.12 -7.62
CA SER A 4 -9.23 -15.13 -6.95
C SER A 4 -8.72 -14.62 -5.60
N ALA A 5 -8.41 -13.33 -5.49
CA ALA A 5 -7.98 -12.71 -4.24
C ALA A 5 -9.11 -12.60 -3.20
N GLN A 6 -10.38 -12.61 -3.65
CA GLN A 6 -11.54 -12.58 -2.76
C GLN A 6 -11.96 -13.96 -2.25
N VAL A 7 -11.54 -15.04 -2.93
CA VAL A 7 -12.00 -16.41 -2.66
C VAL A 7 -10.83 -17.24 -2.14
N ALA A 8 -10.66 -17.30 -0.83
CA ALA A 8 -9.84 -18.28 -0.10
C ALA A 8 -8.33 -18.36 -0.43
N SER A 9 -7.77 -17.43 -1.22
CA SER A 9 -6.32 -17.35 -1.40
C SER A 9 -5.68 -16.67 -0.19
N LYS A 10 -4.65 -17.29 0.42
CA LYS A 10 -3.89 -16.67 1.53
C LYS A 10 -3.23 -15.37 1.08
N PHE A 11 -2.73 -15.31 -0.15
CA PHE A 11 -2.25 -14.10 -0.81
C PHE A 11 -2.34 -14.23 -2.33
N THR A 12 -2.38 -13.11 -3.02
CA THR A 12 -2.37 -13.05 -4.48
C THR A 12 -1.28 -12.07 -4.92
N LEU A 13 -0.39 -12.53 -5.79
CA LEU A 13 0.66 -11.71 -6.39
C LEU A 13 0.38 -11.53 -7.89
N PHE A 14 0.50 -10.32 -8.41
CA PHE A 14 0.39 -10.02 -9.82
C PHE A 14 1.33 -8.90 -10.25
N THR A 15 1.65 -8.82 -11.53
CA THR A 15 2.47 -7.76 -12.10
C THR A 15 1.62 -6.79 -12.90
N HIS A 16 1.99 -5.53 -12.88
CA HIS A 16 1.32 -4.46 -13.61
C HIS A 16 2.31 -3.42 -14.12
N HIS A 17 1.84 -2.51 -14.97
CA HIS A 17 2.59 -1.37 -15.47
C HIS A 17 1.85 -0.08 -15.12
N ALA A 18 2.15 0.47 -13.94
CA ALA A 18 1.65 1.77 -13.52
C ALA A 18 2.82 2.60 -12.96
N LYS A 19 2.77 3.91 -13.14
CA LYS A 19 3.83 4.82 -12.66
C LYS A 19 3.63 5.18 -11.20
N THR A 20 2.40 5.35 -10.80
CA THR A 20 2.03 5.74 -9.44
C THR A 20 0.99 4.77 -8.87
N PHE A 21 0.85 4.77 -7.57
CA PHE A 21 -0.16 3.95 -6.90
C PHE A 21 -1.61 4.31 -7.33
N PRO A 22 -2.01 5.58 -7.44
CA PRO A 22 -3.32 5.95 -7.99
C PRO A 22 -3.55 5.49 -9.43
N ASP A 23 -2.50 5.52 -10.27
CA ASP A 23 -2.59 4.98 -11.65
C ASP A 23 -2.86 3.48 -11.64
N LEU A 24 -2.27 2.73 -10.70
CA LEU A 24 -2.53 1.31 -10.52
C LEU A 24 -4.00 1.05 -10.17
N VAL A 25 -4.52 1.75 -9.15
CA VAL A 25 -5.93 1.62 -8.75
C VAL A 25 -6.86 1.93 -9.90
N THR A 26 -6.60 3.04 -10.62
CA THR A 26 -7.38 3.45 -11.79
C THR A 26 -7.32 2.41 -12.92
N ALA A 27 -6.15 1.86 -13.22
CA ALA A 27 -5.98 0.85 -14.26
C ALA A 27 -6.74 -0.44 -13.93
N LEU A 28 -6.67 -0.89 -12.69
CA LEU A 28 -7.39 -2.08 -12.23
C LEU A 28 -8.90 -1.87 -12.24
N ARG A 29 -9.39 -0.74 -11.72
CA ARG A 29 -10.80 -0.34 -11.78
C ARG A 29 -11.33 -0.35 -13.22
N ASN A 30 -10.63 0.34 -14.11
CA ASN A 30 -11.04 0.42 -15.53
C ASN A 30 -11.01 -0.94 -16.23
N SER A 31 -10.11 -1.83 -15.82
CA SER A 31 -10.07 -3.21 -16.33
C SER A 31 -11.32 -3.99 -15.90
N MET A 32 -11.78 -3.82 -14.65
CA MET A 32 -12.99 -4.47 -14.15
C MET A 32 -14.26 -3.94 -14.85
N LEU A 33 -14.33 -2.63 -15.08
CA LEU A 33 -15.44 -2.00 -15.83
C LEU A 33 -15.49 -2.50 -17.27
N ARG A 34 -14.34 -2.56 -17.96
CA ARG A 34 -14.27 -3.09 -19.34
C ARG A 34 -14.63 -4.59 -19.44
N ALA A 35 -14.29 -5.36 -18.42
CA ALA A 35 -14.69 -6.77 -18.35
C ALA A 35 -16.18 -6.96 -18.04
N GLY A 36 -16.94 -5.88 -17.80
CA GLY A 36 -18.37 -5.93 -17.51
C GLY A 36 -18.73 -6.55 -16.15
N VAL A 37 -17.72 -6.74 -15.27
CA VAL A 37 -17.94 -7.31 -13.92
C VAL A 37 -18.73 -6.35 -13.04
N PHE A 38 -18.45 -5.06 -13.19
CA PHE A 38 -19.15 -3.98 -12.49
C PHE A 38 -19.59 -2.91 -13.49
N LYS A 39 -20.71 -2.25 -13.16
CA LYS A 39 -21.26 -1.15 -13.97
C LYS A 39 -20.97 0.21 -13.34
N ASP A 40 -20.63 0.24 -12.08
CA ASP A 40 -20.38 1.44 -11.29
C ASP A 40 -18.89 1.54 -10.93
N GLU A 41 -18.32 2.74 -11.16
CA GLU A 41 -16.90 3.04 -10.92
C GLU A 41 -16.54 2.91 -9.45
N LYS A 42 -17.41 3.42 -8.56
CA LYS A 42 -17.16 3.41 -7.13
C LYS A 42 -17.11 1.98 -6.59
N THR A 43 -18.07 1.16 -6.98
CA THR A 43 -18.10 -0.26 -6.59
C THR A 43 -16.87 -1.01 -7.12
N ALA A 44 -16.48 -0.75 -8.37
CA ALA A 44 -15.30 -1.36 -8.96
C ALA A 44 -14.02 -0.94 -8.22
N GLU A 45 -13.89 0.33 -7.86
CA GLU A 45 -12.75 0.84 -7.10
C GLU A 45 -12.71 0.27 -5.67
N GLU A 46 -13.83 0.22 -4.97
CA GLU A 46 -13.92 -0.39 -3.64
C GLU A 46 -13.48 -1.85 -3.65
N GLN A 47 -13.82 -2.61 -4.70
CA GLN A 47 -13.38 -4.01 -4.86
C GLN A 47 -11.87 -4.12 -5.12
N VAL A 48 -11.29 -3.20 -5.88
CA VAL A 48 -9.81 -3.13 -6.07
C VAL A 48 -9.12 -2.88 -4.74
N ILE A 49 -9.57 -1.89 -3.99
CA ILE A 49 -8.97 -1.45 -2.73
C ILE A 49 -9.05 -2.55 -1.65
N GLN A 50 -10.11 -3.35 -1.65
CA GLN A 50 -10.27 -4.45 -0.69
C GLN A 50 -9.24 -5.57 -0.84
N VAL A 51 -8.65 -5.74 -2.03
CA VAL A 51 -7.69 -6.82 -2.33
C VAL A 51 -6.26 -6.30 -2.55
N LEU A 52 -6.09 -5.00 -2.69
CA LEU A 52 -4.79 -4.37 -2.93
C LEU A 52 -4.21 -3.87 -1.62
N ASN A 53 -3.32 -4.65 -1.02
CA ASN A 53 -2.69 -4.28 0.25
C ASN A 53 -1.36 -3.56 0.05
N PHE A 54 -0.53 -4.05 -0.88
CA PHE A 54 0.81 -3.52 -1.13
C PHE A 54 1.13 -3.44 -2.62
N ASP A 55 1.85 -2.39 -3.00
CA ASP A 55 2.49 -2.23 -4.31
C ASP A 55 4.01 -2.20 -4.13
N ILE A 56 4.71 -3.10 -4.83
CA ILE A 56 6.17 -3.12 -4.89
C ILE A 56 6.59 -2.55 -6.23
N HIS A 57 7.01 -1.29 -6.23
CA HIS A 57 7.38 -0.59 -7.45
C HIS A 57 8.84 -0.85 -7.84
N LEU A 58 9.02 -1.50 -8.99
CA LEU A 58 10.34 -1.78 -9.55
C LEU A 58 10.69 -0.80 -10.66
N VAL A 59 11.88 -0.27 -10.61
CA VAL A 59 12.43 0.60 -11.66
C VAL A 59 13.69 0.03 -12.23
N LYS A 60 14.01 0.49 -13.45
CA LYS A 60 15.26 0.22 -14.14
C LYS A 60 15.94 1.55 -14.40
N ASP A 61 17.14 1.73 -13.87
CA ASP A 61 17.94 2.92 -14.09
C ASP A 61 18.52 3.00 -15.51
N PHE A 62 19.13 4.12 -15.84
CA PHE A 62 19.79 4.35 -17.14
C PHE A 62 20.98 3.42 -17.39
N ARG A 63 21.57 2.81 -16.34
CA ARG A 63 22.65 1.82 -16.41
C ARG A 63 22.12 0.40 -16.58
N GLY A 64 20.80 0.22 -16.54
CA GLY A 64 20.15 -1.08 -16.66
C GLY A 64 20.00 -1.85 -15.36
N ARG A 65 20.38 -1.29 -14.21
CA ARG A 65 20.13 -1.89 -12.89
C ARG A 65 18.63 -1.84 -12.60
N ARG A 66 18.12 -2.93 -12.02
CA ARG A 66 16.74 -3.02 -11.51
C ARG A 66 16.78 -3.04 -10.01
N TYR A 67 15.92 -2.25 -9.40
CA TYR A 67 15.80 -2.18 -7.95
C TYR A 67 14.34 -1.85 -7.57
N ILE A 68 13.99 -2.10 -6.32
CA ILE A 68 12.72 -1.66 -5.76
C ILE A 68 12.86 -0.17 -5.42
N GLU A 69 12.10 0.69 -6.08
CA GLU A 69 12.11 2.12 -5.80
C GLU A 69 11.37 2.42 -4.50
N ARG A 70 10.21 1.77 -4.32
CA ARG A 70 9.37 1.94 -3.12
C ARG A 70 8.48 0.73 -2.89
N VAL A 71 8.06 0.56 -1.66
CA VAL A 71 6.94 -0.28 -1.26
C VAL A 71 5.86 0.61 -0.70
N THR A 72 4.68 0.58 -1.32
CA THR A 72 3.53 1.41 -0.97
C THR A 72 2.45 0.54 -0.35
N GLU A 73 1.96 0.92 0.81
CA GLU A 73 0.83 0.33 1.49
C GLU A 73 -0.47 1.00 1.06
N CYS A 74 -1.51 0.23 0.81
CA CYS A 74 -2.88 0.69 0.64
C CYS A 74 -3.69 0.50 1.92
N ILE A 75 -4.36 1.56 2.35
CA ILE A 75 -5.18 1.56 3.56
C ILE A 75 -6.61 1.97 3.17
N PRO A 76 -7.57 1.03 3.13
CA PRO A 76 -8.96 1.35 2.83
C PRO A 76 -9.55 2.31 3.86
N ILE A 77 -10.21 3.37 3.40
CA ILE A 77 -10.97 4.27 4.27
C ILE A 77 -12.36 3.66 4.45
N ARG A 78 -12.52 2.86 5.51
CA ARG A 78 -13.84 2.30 5.86
C ARG A 78 -14.62 3.32 6.66
N ASN A 79 -15.58 3.97 6.04
CA ASN A 79 -16.52 4.87 6.71
C ASN A 79 -17.49 4.10 7.61
N LYS A 80 -17.00 3.56 8.74
CA LYS A 80 -17.85 2.84 9.70
C LYS A 80 -18.63 3.75 10.65
N ASN A 81 -18.30 5.00 10.76
CA ASN A 81 -18.97 5.89 11.69
C ASN A 81 -20.10 6.65 11.00
N MET A 82 -21.29 6.09 11.01
CA MET A 82 -22.49 6.93 10.95
C MET A 82 -22.45 7.78 12.21
N TYR A 83 -22.28 9.10 12.04
CA TYR A 83 -22.38 10.03 13.15
C TYR A 83 -23.81 9.98 13.67
N THR A 84 -23.98 9.42 14.84
CA THR A 84 -25.26 9.49 15.56
C THR A 84 -25.21 10.72 16.45
N PHE A 85 -25.98 11.73 16.07
CA PHE A 85 -26.20 12.88 16.93
C PHE A 85 -27.23 12.50 17.99
N ASP A 86 -26.80 12.33 19.24
CA ASP A 86 -27.68 12.14 20.38
C ASP A 86 -27.79 13.44 21.19
N HIS A 87 -28.82 14.22 20.87
CA HIS A 87 -29.12 15.49 21.51
C HIS A 87 -29.43 15.37 23.03
N ARG A 88 -29.69 14.15 23.53
CA ARG A 88 -30.00 13.91 24.93
C ARG A 88 -28.77 13.95 25.84
N LYS A 89 -27.60 13.73 25.28
CA LYS A 89 -26.34 13.73 26.03
C LYS A 89 -25.83 15.13 26.36
N GLU A 90 -26.24 16.15 25.60
CA GLU A 90 -25.88 17.53 25.85
C GLU A 90 -26.93 18.27 26.68
N LYS A 91 -26.47 18.89 27.75
CA LYS A 91 -27.36 19.59 28.71
C LYS A 91 -27.71 21.02 28.30
N THR A 92 -26.80 21.69 27.59
CA THR A 92 -26.96 23.08 27.19
C THR A 92 -27.36 23.20 25.71
N LEU A 93 -28.07 24.28 25.36
CA LEU A 93 -28.43 24.57 23.99
C LEU A 93 -27.21 24.81 23.12
N GLU A 94 -26.24 25.53 23.67
CA GLU A 94 -24.94 25.83 23.00
C GLU A 94 -24.18 24.54 22.69
N GLY A 95 -24.00 23.63 23.65
CA GLY A 95 -23.36 22.35 23.42
C GLY A 95 -24.09 21.44 22.40
N LYS A 96 -25.44 21.54 22.34
CA LYS A 96 -26.21 20.85 21.30
C LYS A 96 -25.96 21.41 19.92
N LEU A 97 -25.88 22.75 19.82
CA LEU A 97 -25.62 23.44 18.57
C LEU A 97 -24.19 23.14 18.04
N ASP A 98 -23.19 23.26 18.91
CA ASP A 98 -21.79 22.97 18.55
C ASP A 98 -21.64 21.55 18.04
N LYS A 99 -22.20 20.58 18.76
CA LYS A 99 -22.16 19.17 18.34
C LYS A 99 -22.91 18.91 17.04
N PHE A 100 -24.02 19.60 16.82
CA PHE A 100 -24.74 19.53 15.54
C PHE A 100 -23.90 20.10 14.40
N MET A 101 -23.26 21.26 14.61
CA MET A 101 -22.40 21.88 13.61
C MET A 101 -21.18 21.00 13.28
N ASP A 102 -20.53 20.41 14.30
CA ASP A 102 -19.42 19.47 14.09
C ASP A 102 -19.85 18.24 13.29
N ASN A 103 -21.00 17.65 13.64
CA ASN A 103 -21.53 16.50 12.90
C ASN A 103 -21.93 16.86 11.48
N ALA A 104 -22.53 18.02 11.26
CA ALA A 104 -22.91 18.51 9.94
C ALA A 104 -21.67 18.77 9.09
N THR A 105 -20.64 19.43 9.63
CA THR A 105 -19.35 19.67 8.96
C THR A 105 -18.69 18.35 8.58
N ASN A 106 -18.60 17.41 9.50
CA ASN A 106 -18.03 16.09 9.26
C ASN A 106 -18.82 15.31 8.19
N TYR A 107 -20.16 15.42 8.20
CA TYR A 107 -21.02 14.78 7.20
C TYR A 107 -20.78 15.37 5.80
N PHE A 108 -20.77 16.71 5.68
CA PHE A 108 -20.48 17.37 4.41
C PHE A 108 -19.07 17.10 3.89
N THR A 109 -18.06 17.12 4.75
CA THR A 109 -16.68 16.76 4.40
C THR A 109 -16.64 15.34 3.82
N LYS A 110 -17.33 14.38 4.44
CA LYS A 110 -17.37 12.99 3.95
C LYS A 110 -18.10 12.82 2.62
N ILE A 111 -19.16 13.59 2.37
CA ILE A 111 -19.87 13.55 1.07
C ILE A 111 -19.00 14.14 -0.05
N THR A 112 -18.23 15.18 0.26
CA THR A 112 -17.33 15.83 -0.69
C THR A 112 -16.00 15.09 -0.85
N ASP A 113 -15.58 14.36 0.17
CA ASP A 113 -14.38 13.53 0.11
C ASP A 113 -14.67 12.26 -0.70
N LYS A 114 -14.05 12.20 -1.87
CA LYS A 114 -14.19 11.07 -2.79
C LYS A 114 -13.12 10.00 -2.55
N GLU A 115 -12.20 10.22 -1.61
CA GLU A 115 -11.11 9.28 -1.34
C GLU A 115 -11.64 8.04 -0.60
N ASN A 116 -11.54 6.89 -1.25
CA ASN A 116 -11.91 5.60 -0.68
C ASN A 116 -10.73 4.89 -0.01
N TYR A 117 -9.52 5.42 -0.17
CA TYR A 117 -8.29 4.84 0.36
C TYR A 117 -7.23 5.91 0.61
N ARG A 118 -6.29 5.58 1.47
CA ARG A 118 -5.00 6.27 1.59
C ARG A 118 -3.90 5.32 1.16
N TYR A 119 -2.79 5.87 0.71
CA TYR A 119 -1.59 5.10 0.43
C TYR A 119 -0.37 5.78 1.06
N VAL A 120 0.55 4.96 1.55
CA VAL A 120 1.74 5.44 2.27
C VAL A 120 2.93 4.60 1.84
N ASN A 121 4.05 5.23 1.51
CA ASN A 121 5.29 4.49 1.28
C ASN A 121 5.84 4.04 2.63
N ILE A 122 6.02 2.73 2.79
CA ILE A 122 6.59 2.12 3.99
C ILE A 122 8.09 1.89 3.85
N MET A 123 8.59 1.82 2.63
CA MET A 123 10.00 1.69 2.30
C MET A 123 10.29 2.42 0.99
N GLU A 124 11.41 3.13 0.93
CA GLU A 124 11.91 3.81 -0.26
C GLU A 124 13.41 3.58 -0.46
N TYR A 125 13.85 3.62 -1.71
CA TYR A 125 15.26 3.58 -2.07
C TYR A 125 15.79 4.99 -2.23
N ILE A 126 16.58 5.44 -1.26
CA ILE A 126 17.10 6.82 -1.17
C ILE A 126 18.63 6.76 -1.02
N ASN A 127 19.36 7.48 -1.87
CA ASN A 127 20.82 7.56 -1.81
C ASN A 127 21.53 6.18 -1.76
N ASP A 128 21.13 5.30 -2.68
CA ASP A 128 21.67 3.93 -2.81
C ASP A 128 21.41 3.03 -1.57
N THR A 129 20.41 3.37 -0.74
CA THR A 129 20.07 2.64 0.47
C THR A 129 18.55 2.49 0.60
N TYR A 130 18.08 1.35 1.14
CA TYR A 130 16.69 1.18 1.52
C TYR A 130 16.42 1.82 2.87
N VAL A 131 15.39 2.65 2.92
CA VAL A 131 14.98 3.38 4.11
C VAL A 131 13.54 3.06 4.43
N LEU A 132 13.26 2.70 5.69
CA LEU A 132 11.89 2.57 6.18
C LEU A 132 11.34 3.97 6.49
N THR A 133 10.30 4.36 5.76
CA THR A 133 9.76 5.73 5.81
C THR A 133 8.54 5.84 6.70
N ASN A 134 7.71 4.81 6.76
CA ASN A 134 6.53 4.79 7.61
C ASN A 134 6.27 3.38 8.14
N LYS A 135 5.66 3.29 9.32
CA LYS A 135 5.22 2.03 9.92
C LYS A 135 4.04 1.45 9.13
N ILE A 136 4.00 0.13 9.00
CA ILE A 136 2.84 -0.58 8.45
C ILE A 136 1.62 -0.29 9.32
N SER A 137 0.46 -0.07 8.71
CA SER A 137 -0.77 0.22 9.44
C SER A 137 -1.28 -0.98 10.23
N ASP A 138 -1.96 -0.72 11.34
CA ASP A 138 -2.59 -1.77 12.14
C ASP A 138 -3.64 -2.57 11.33
N TYR A 139 -4.23 -1.94 10.31
CA TYR A 139 -5.14 -2.62 9.39
C TYR A 139 -4.43 -3.77 8.65
N ASN A 140 -3.34 -3.49 7.96
CA ASN A 140 -2.63 -4.53 7.21
C ASN A 140 -1.88 -5.50 8.13
N LEU A 141 -1.34 -5.06 9.26
CA LEU A 141 -0.77 -5.96 10.26
C LEU A 141 -1.81 -6.97 10.75
N SER A 142 -3.04 -6.52 11.02
CA SER A 142 -4.11 -7.41 11.45
C SER A 142 -4.55 -8.40 10.37
N GLU A 143 -4.56 -7.98 9.10
CA GLU A 143 -4.87 -8.88 7.98
C GLU A 143 -3.77 -9.94 7.78
N MET A 144 -2.51 -9.57 7.93
CA MET A 144 -1.39 -10.50 7.80
C MET A 144 -1.43 -11.58 8.90
N ARG A 145 -1.70 -11.18 10.16
CA ARG A 145 -1.79 -12.11 11.31
C ARG A 145 -2.89 -13.17 11.20
N LYS A 146 -3.97 -12.88 10.50
CA LYS A 146 -5.11 -13.83 10.34
C LYS A 146 -4.72 -15.19 9.75
N ASN A 147 -3.64 -15.23 9.00
CA ASN A 147 -3.19 -16.43 8.30
C ASN A 147 -1.92 -17.05 8.91
N MET A 148 -1.52 -16.60 10.09
CA MET A 148 -0.35 -17.05 10.83
C MET A 148 -0.77 -17.88 12.05
N ASP A 149 -0.01 -18.89 12.40
CA ASP A 149 -0.16 -19.55 13.69
C ASP A 149 0.46 -18.70 14.82
N GLU A 150 0.33 -19.15 16.08
CA GLU A 150 0.79 -18.38 17.22
C GLU A 150 2.31 -18.14 17.22
N ASN A 151 3.10 -19.12 16.81
CA ASN A 151 4.56 -18.98 16.73
C ASN A 151 4.97 -18.03 15.60
N ASP A 152 4.32 -18.16 14.44
CA ASP A 152 4.54 -17.26 13.30
C ASP A 152 4.17 -15.82 13.65
N GLN A 153 3.10 -15.61 14.44
CA GLN A 153 2.68 -14.28 14.89
C GLN A 153 3.71 -13.65 15.82
N GLU A 154 4.26 -14.41 16.78
CA GLU A 154 5.31 -13.92 17.69
C GLU A 154 6.57 -13.51 16.93
N GLU A 155 7.03 -14.34 15.98
CA GLU A 155 8.19 -14.05 15.16
C GLU A 155 7.95 -12.83 14.26
N PHE A 156 6.76 -12.73 13.65
CA PHE A 156 6.36 -11.62 12.83
C PHE A 156 6.28 -10.30 13.62
N ASP A 157 5.68 -10.32 14.81
CA ASP A 157 5.57 -9.14 15.67
C ASP A 157 6.94 -8.64 16.13
N LYS A 158 7.83 -9.55 16.47
CA LYS A 158 9.21 -9.23 16.80
C LYS A 158 9.94 -8.61 15.59
N PHE A 159 9.78 -9.20 14.41
CA PHE A 159 10.35 -8.66 13.17
C PHE A 159 9.83 -7.26 12.88
N VAL A 160 8.52 -7.02 13.02
CA VAL A 160 7.89 -5.69 12.82
C VAL A 160 8.43 -4.70 13.82
N GLU A 161 8.54 -5.06 15.10
CA GLU A 161 9.05 -4.16 16.14
C GLU A 161 10.53 -3.82 15.92
N GLU A 162 11.36 -4.79 15.58
CA GLU A 162 12.79 -4.59 15.31
C GLU A 162 13.02 -3.65 14.09
N ASN A 163 12.19 -3.75 13.06
CA ASN A 163 12.39 -3.01 11.81
C ASN A 163 11.59 -1.71 11.72
N TRP A 164 10.36 -1.68 12.24
CA TRP A 164 9.46 -0.52 12.15
C TRP A 164 9.04 0.05 13.51
N GLY A 165 9.46 -0.54 14.63
CA GLY A 165 9.03 -0.09 15.97
C GLY A 165 9.36 1.37 16.25
N THR A 166 10.49 1.86 15.72
CA THR A 166 10.96 3.24 15.85
C THR A 166 10.77 4.07 14.60
N ALA A 167 10.20 3.50 13.51
CA ALA A 167 9.98 4.21 12.27
C ALA A 167 8.94 5.33 12.47
N SER A 168 9.39 6.58 12.40
CA SER A 168 8.56 7.78 12.38
C SER A 168 8.90 8.59 11.13
N LYS A 169 8.03 9.52 10.75
CA LYS A 169 8.29 10.41 9.60
C LYS A 169 9.63 11.16 9.69
N ASP A 170 10.16 11.34 10.91
CA ASP A 170 11.37 12.08 11.18
C ASP A 170 12.60 11.17 11.41
N ALA A 171 12.42 9.87 11.52
CA ALA A 171 13.48 8.90 11.76
C ALA A 171 13.63 7.98 10.54
N MET A 172 14.49 8.36 9.60
CA MET A 172 14.93 7.46 8.52
C MET A 172 15.79 6.35 9.12
N GLN A 173 15.25 5.14 9.18
CA GLN A 173 16.05 3.96 9.53
C GLN A 173 16.61 3.31 8.27
N VAL A 174 17.92 3.16 8.25
CA VAL A 174 18.62 2.39 7.23
C VAL A 174 18.40 0.91 7.51
N VAL A 175 17.72 0.22 6.61
CA VAL A 175 17.60 -1.24 6.68
C VAL A 175 18.93 -1.84 6.24
N SER A 176 19.64 -2.47 7.17
CA SER A 176 20.73 -3.35 6.79
C SER A 176 20.12 -4.55 6.09
N VAL A 177 20.31 -4.64 4.78
CA VAL A 177 19.80 -5.75 3.97
C VAL A 177 20.55 -7.01 4.35
N ALA A 178 20.06 -7.72 5.36
CA ALA A 178 20.48 -9.07 5.61
C ALA A 178 19.93 -9.95 4.48
N ALA A 179 20.83 -10.51 3.71
CA ALA A 179 20.63 -11.55 2.71
C ALA A 179 19.76 -11.22 1.49
N GLY A 180 20.35 -10.74 0.42
CA GLY A 180 19.96 -11.11 -0.95
C GLY A 180 19.09 -10.16 -1.73
N ILE A 181 18.62 -9.04 -1.19
CA ILE A 181 17.88 -8.00 -1.93
C ILE A 181 18.74 -6.74 -2.11
N GLY A 182 20.04 -6.90 -2.20
CA GLY A 182 20.94 -5.84 -2.62
C GLY A 182 20.94 -5.70 -4.15
N PRO A 183 21.38 -4.55 -4.69
CA PRO A 183 21.55 -4.42 -6.12
C PRO A 183 22.45 -5.56 -6.60
N VAL A 184 21.89 -6.40 -7.47
CA VAL A 184 22.67 -7.44 -8.14
C VAL A 184 23.74 -6.72 -8.97
N ASN A 185 24.95 -6.66 -8.47
CA ASN A 185 26.11 -6.24 -9.25
C ASN A 185 26.25 -7.24 -10.39
N SER A 186 25.57 -6.97 -11.51
CA SER A 186 25.86 -7.65 -12.75
C SER A 186 27.21 -7.12 -13.24
N GLU A 187 28.29 -7.73 -12.79
CA GLU A 187 29.54 -7.69 -13.56
C GLU A 187 29.18 -8.27 -14.93
N THR A 188 28.96 -7.37 -15.87
CA THR A 188 28.84 -7.73 -17.28
C THR A 188 30.17 -8.32 -17.74
N LYS A 189 30.29 -9.66 -17.72
CA LYS A 189 31.29 -10.36 -18.52
C LYS A 189 31.12 -9.84 -19.94
N LYS A 190 32.05 -8.97 -20.37
CA LYS A 190 32.21 -8.58 -21.76
C LYS A 190 32.45 -9.85 -22.54
N ARG A 191 31.47 -10.33 -23.28
CA ARG A 191 31.65 -11.35 -24.31
C ARG A 191 32.57 -10.73 -25.35
N GLY A 192 33.83 -11.13 -25.34
CA GLY A 192 34.81 -10.77 -26.34
C GLY A 192 34.31 -11.20 -27.74
N ARG A 193 34.15 -10.25 -28.63
CA ARG A 193 33.94 -10.48 -30.05
C ARG A 193 35.21 -11.11 -30.58
N LYS A 194 35.16 -12.36 -31.08
CA LYS A 194 36.22 -12.96 -31.83
C LYS A 194 36.47 -12.12 -33.11
N PRO A 195 37.74 -11.83 -33.48
CA PRO A 195 38.01 -11.14 -34.72
C PRO A 195 37.64 -12.05 -35.89
N LYS A 196 36.96 -11.48 -36.90
CA LYS A 196 36.76 -12.14 -38.20
C LYS A 196 38.10 -12.18 -38.90
N ASN A 197 38.64 -13.38 -39.16
CA ASN A 197 39.75 -13.58 -40.09
C ASN A 197 39.24 -13.24 -41.49
N SER A 198 39.95 -12.30 -42.13
CA SER A 198 39.88 -12.03 -43.57
C SER A 198 40.78 -13.04 -44.30
N ILE A 199 40.22 -13.67 -45.29
CA ILE A 199 40.90 -14.18 -46.49
C ILE A 199 40.22 -13.53 -47.68
#